data_dfc002c647c2c2bc70402e7d6255d1a1
#
_entry.id   dfc002c647c2c2bc70402e7d6255d1a1
#
_cell.length_a   1.000
_cell.length_b   1.000
_cell.length_c   1.000
_cell.angle_alpha   90.00
_cell.angle_beta   90.00
_cell.angle_gamma   90.00
#
_symmetry.space_group_name_H-M   'P 1'
#
loop_
_entity.id
_entity.type
_entity.pdbx_description
1 polymer ?
#
loop_
_entity_poly.entity_id
_entity_poly.type
_entity_poly.pdbx_seq_one_letter_code
_entity_poly.pdbx_strand_id
1 'polypeptide(L)'
;MNLIKEKRDRKVKGRTCANGSTQRSYVPREEARSPTMSLEALMALLIIFAHEKRATAAFDVPGAYLHADMPEGKFALLRITGQFVDIVCEVNPEFKQDVRYENGTKVLYARILKAIYGMIESALLWYELYVTVLLDEGYEINQYDKCVANKIINGKQCTIGWYVDDNIIGHEDETVIDDQIAKIEAKFPGLAVQKGPNLDFLGMELHFCKDRK
;
A
#
# COMPACT_ATOMS: atom_id res chain seq x y z
N MET A 1 4.77 2.03 -18.50
CA MET A 1 4.02 0.82 -18.95
C MET A 1 2.60 0.91 -18.42
N ASN A 2 1.60 0.72 -19.25
CA ASN A 2 0.21 0.72 -18.79
C ASN A 2 -0.31 -0.72 -18.76
N LEU A 3 -0.89 -1.10 -17.64
CA LEU A 3 -1.53 -2.38 -17.43
C LEU A 3 -3.04 -2.14 -17.27
N ILE A 4 -3.82 -2.78 -18.11
CA ILE A 4 -5.29 -2.76 -18.03
C ILE A 4 -5.72 -4.18 -17.71
N LYS A 5 -6.48 -4.36 -16.64
CA LYS A 5 -7.02 -5.66 -16.22
C LYS A 5 -8.50 -5.52 -15.90
N GLU A 6 -9.31 -6.39 -16.50
CA GLU A 6 -10.69 -6.58 -16.08
C GLU A 6 -10.71 -7.41 -14.77
N LYS A 7 -11.40 -6.90 -13.76
CA LYS A 7 -11.63 -7.61 -12.50
C LYS A 7 -12.77 -8.62 -12.64
N ARG A 8 -12.90 -9.56 -11.68
CA ARG A 8 -14.01 -10.53 -11.63
C ARG A 8 -15.38 -9.86 -11.61
N ASP A 9 -15.50 -8.65 -11.08
CA ASP A 9 -16.71 -7.81 -11.06
C ASP A 9 -16.93 -7.01 -12.35
N ARG A 10 -16.19 -7.33 -13.43
CA ARG A 10 -16.18 -6.64 -14.74
C ARG A 10 -15.73 -5.18 -14.72
N LYS A 11 -15.24 -4.68 -13.60
CA LYS A 11 -14.62 -3.36 -13.57
C LYS A 11 -13.23 -3.39 -14.19
N VAL A 12 -12.95 -2.40 -15.02
CA VAL A 12 -11.63 -2.24 -15.63
C VAL A 12 -10.73 -1.48 -14.66
N LYS A 13 -9.61 -2.12 -14.26
CA LYS A 13 -8.55 -1.48 -13.46
C LYS A 13 -7.37 -1.15 -14.36
N GLY A 14 -7.09 0.15 -14.51
CA GLY A 14 -5.86 0.63 -15.16
C GLY A 14 -4.77 0.91 -14.12
N ARG A 15 -3.54 0.54 -14.43
CA ARG A 15 -2.35 0.94 -13.67
C ARG A 15 -1.32 1.52 -14.63
N THR A 16 -0.89 2.74 -14.39
CA THR A 16 0.25 3.35 -15.08
C THR A 16 1.48 3.17 -14.21
N CYS A 17 2.51 2.50 -14.73
CA CYS A 17 3.76 2.28 -14.02
C CYS A 17 4.87 3.05 -14.72
N ALA A 18 5.65 3.80 -13.95
CA ALA A 18 6.90 4.37 -14.43
C ALA A 18 7.93 3.28 -14.75
N ASN A 19 8.90 3.59 -15.60
CA ASN A 19 10.05 2.72 -15.78
C ASN A 19 11.18 3.16 -14.85
N GLY A 20 11.24 2.53 -13.66
CA GLY A 20 12.28 2.78 -12.65
C GLY A 20 13.65 2.15 -12.95
N SER A 21 13.83 1.49 -14.10
CA SER A 21 15.10 0.79 -14.37
C SER A 21 16.31 1.73 -14.36
N THR A 22 16.14 2.98 -14.80
CA THR A 22 17.19 3.99 -14.79
C THR A 22 17.56 4.46 -13.37
N GLN A 23 16.65 4.35 -12.41
CA GLN A 23 16.90 4.72 -11.03
C GLN A 23 17.93 3.79 -10.36
N ARG A 24 18.09 2.55 -10.85
CA ARG A 24 19.06 1.58 -10.30
C ARG A 24 20.50 2.05 -10.35
N SER A 25 20.81 3.03 -11.20
CA SER A 25 22.18 3.56 -11.34
C SER A 25 22.52 4.62 -10.29
N TYR A 26 21.53 5.21 -9.62
CA TYR A 26 21.75 6.31 -8.67
C TYR A 26 20.96 6.20 -7.35
N VAL A 27 19.96 5.33 -7.27
CA VAL A 27 19.26 5.06 -6.00
C VAL A 27 20.02 3.98 -5.22
N PRO A 28 20.45 4.24 -3.98
CA PRO A 28 21.09 3.26 -3.13
C PRO A 28 20.22 2.03 -2.90
N ARG A 29 20.85 0.87 -2.69
CA ARG A 29 20.10 -0.39 -2.48
C ARG A 29 19.26 -0.37 -1.20
N GLU A 30 19.68 0.36 -0.20
CA GLU A 30 18.99 0.55 1.08
C GLU A 30 17.65 1.27 0.86
N GLU A 31 17.62 2.25 -0.05
CA GLU A 31 16.41 3.00 -0.42
C GLU A 31 15.51 2.24 -1.43
N ALA A 32 16.03 1.17 -2.01
CA ALA A 32 15.32 0.34 -2.99
C ALA A 32 14.57 -0.85 -2.36
N ARG A 33 14.67 -1.04 -1.05
CA ARG A 33 14.11 -2.20 -0.35
C ARG A 33 13.12 -1.76 0.71
N SER A 34 11.93 -2.33 0.67
CA SER A 34 10.91 -2.19 1.71
C SER A 34 10.77 -3.53 2.44
N PRO A 35 10.59 -3.53 3.76
CA PRO A 35 10.12 -4.72 4.46
C PRO A 35 8.78 -5.20 3.91
N THR A 36 8.57 -6.50 3.94
CA THR A 36 7.29 -7.15 3.70
C THR A 36 7.11 -8.24 4.75
N MET A 37 5.89 -8.47 5.19
CA MET A 37 5.60 -9.50 6.20
C MET A 37 6.08 -10.88 5.71
N SER A 38 6.80 -11.59 6.56
CA SER A 38 7.25 -12.95 6.28
C SER A 38 6.08 -13.95 6.35
N LEU A 39 6.21 -15.07 5.65
CA LEU A 39 5.19 -16.13 5.71
C LEU A 39 5.08 -16.70 7.12
N GLU A 40 6.19 -16.84 7.82
CA GLU A 40 6.26 -17.31 9.19
C GLU A 40 5.50 -16.40 10.14
N ALA A 41 5.67 -15.08 10.01
CA ALA A 41 4.93 -14.10 10.80
C ALA A 41 3.43 -14.16 10.51
N LEU A 42 3.04 -14.25 9.22
CA LEU A 42 1.65 -14.41 8.85
C LEU A 42 1.03 -15.67 9.46
N MET A 43 1.69 -16.83 9.34
CA MET A 43 1.19 -18.08 9.90
C MET A 43 1.06 -18.00 11.44
N ALA A 44 2.04 -17.38 12.12
CA ALA A 44 1.99 -17.15 13.55
C ALA A 44 0.79 -16.26 13.95
N LEU A 45 0.53 -15.17 13.22
CA LEU A 45 -0.63 -14.30 13.45
C LEU A 45 -1.93 -15.06 13.27
N LEU A 46 -2.08 -15.82 12.20
CA LEU A 46 -3.31 -16.61 11.93
C LEU A 46 -3.57 -17.64 13.03
N ILE A 47 -2.52 -18.32 13.52
CA ILE A 47 -2.61 -19.28 14.63
C ILE A 47 -3.04 -18.56 15.93
N ILE A 48 -2.45 -17.41 16.27
CA ILE A 48 -2.80 -16.61 17.45
C ILE A 48 -4.25 -16.16 17.35
N PHE A 49 -4.68 -15.59 16.21
CA PHE A 49 -6.06 -15.14 16.01
C PHE A 49 -7.06 -16.28 16.16
N ALA A 50 -6.75 -17.45 15.59
CA ALA A 50 -7.60 -18.61 15.72
C ALA A 50 -7.64 -19.18 17.15
N HIS A 51 -6.50 -19.26 17.83
CA HIS A 51 -6.36 -19.80 19.19
C HIS A 51 -7.11 -18.92 20.22
N GLU A 52 -6.92 -17.62 20.12
CA GLU A 52 -7.54 -16.64 21.02
C GLU A 52 -8.96 -16.27 20.59
N LYS A 53 -9.47 -16.86 19.51
CA LYS A 53 -10.81 -16.60 18.94
C LYS A 53 -11.06 -15.12 18.66
N ARG A 54 -10.02 -14.42 18.18
CA ARG A 54 -10.12 -13.02 17.85
C ARG A 54 -11.10 -12.81 16.69
N ALA A 55 -11.88 -11.75 16.76
CA ALA A 55 -12.49 -11.18 15.57
C ALA A 55 -11.39 -10.72 14.62
N THR A 56 -11.62 -10.84 13.32
CA THR A 56 -10.62 -10.55 12.29
C THR A 56 -11.22 -9.74 11.15
N ALA A 57 -10.40 -8.87 10.57
CA ALA A 57 -10.71 -8.19 9.33
C ALA A 57 -9.48 -8.13 8.44
N ALA A 58 -9.71 -8.13 7.13
CA ALA A 58 -8.70 -7.81 6.13
C ALA A 58 -9.11 -6.53 5.40
N PHE A 59 -8.15 -5.68 5.03
CA PHE A 59 -8.42 -4.47 4.26
C PHE A 59 -7.26 -4.12 3.34
N ASP A 60 -7.60 -3.54 2.17
CA ASP A 60 -6.65 -3.04 1.17
C ASP A 60 -6.64 -1.51 1.20
N VAL A 61 -5.45 -0.91 1.12
CA VAL A 61 -5.28 0.55 0.99
C VAL A 61 -5.15 0.91 -0.47
N PRO A 62 -6.19 1.49 -1.10
CA PRO A 62 -6.17 1.76 -2.52
C PRO A 62 -5.11 2.81 -2.87
N GLY A 63 -4.27 2.46 -3.85
CA GLY A 63 -3.24 3.38 -4.33
C GLY A 63 -2.16 3.71 -3.31
N ALA A 64 -1.82 2.79 -2.43
CA ALA A 64 -0.91 2.94 -1.30
C ALA A 64 0.30 3.85 -1.58
N TYR A 65 1.04 3.61 -2.66
CA TYR A 65 2.20 4.45 -3.01
C TYR A 65 1.84 5.93 -3.24
N LEU A 66 0.66 6.21 -3.80
CA LEU A 66 0.24 7.58 -4.12
C LEU A 66 -0.07 8.44 -2.87
N HIS A 67 -0.13 7.84 -1.69
CA HIS A 67 -0.26 8.57 -0.43
C HIS A 67 1.08 9.12 0.05
N ALA A 68 2.21 8.43 -0.26
CA ALA A 68 3.53 8.82 0.20
C ALA A 68 4.11 9.97 -0.64
N ASP A 69 4.49 11.05 0.03
CA ASP A 69 5.13 12.19 -0.61
C ASP A 69 6.61 11.88 -0.93
N MET A 70 7.14 12.52 -1.96
CA MET A 70 8.57 12.50 -2.21
C MET A 70 9.31 13.28 -1.11
N PRO A 71 10.41 12.74 -0.57
CA PRO A 71 11.17 13.42 0.48
C PRO A 71 11.64 14.80 0.06
N GLU A 72 11.71 15.73 1.02
CA GLU A 72 12.23 17.07 0.78
C GLU A 72 13.67 17.00 0.25
N GLY A 73 13.96 17.79 -0.79
CA GLY A 73 15.27 17.78 -1.46
C GLY A 73 15.45 16.66 -2.50
N LYS A 74 14.60 15.63 -2.54
CA LYS A 74 14.61 14.66 -3.62
C LYS A 74 13.85 15.18 -4.85
N PHE A 75 14.46 14.98 -6.00
CA PHE A 75 13.92 15.44 -7.28
C PHE A 75 13.88 14.27 -8.27
N ALA A 76 12.69 13.97 -8.78
CA ALA A 76 12.50 12.98 -9.82
C ALA A 76 11.57 13.52 -10.91
N LEU A 77 11.91 13.24 -12.17
CA LEU A 77 11.10 13.58 -13.34
C LEU A 77 10.55 12.32 -13.98
N LEU A 78 9.27 12.35 -14.25
CA LEU A 78 8.62 11.38 -15.12
C LEU A 78 8.70 11.85 -16.56
N ARG A 79 9.39 11.11 -17.43
CA ARG A 79 9.42 11.35 -18.86
C ARG A 79 8.24 10.66 -19.53
N ILE A 80 7.29 11.43 -20.02
CA ILE A 80 6.09 10.98 -20.73
C ILE A 80 6.34 11.19 -22.23
N THR A 81 5.97 10.22 -23.08
CA THR A 81 6.27 10.30 -24.52
C THR A 81 5.10 9.88 -25.39
N GLY A 82 5.08 10.41 -26.64
CA GLY A 82 4.13 10.04 -27.68
C GLY A 82 2.69 10.40 -27.33
N GLN A 83 1.75 9.50 -27.64
CA GLN A 83 0.31 9.72 -27.42
C GLN A 83 -0.08 9.95 -25.95
N PHE A 84 0.74 9.48 -24.99
CA PHE A 84 0.46 9.75 -23.56
C PHE A 84 0.60 11.23 -23.19
N VAL A 85 1.43 11.99 -23.92
CA VAL A 85 1.53 13.43 -23.77
C VAL A 85 0.20 14.09 -24.11
N ASP A 86 -0.45 13.65 -25.20
CA ASP A 86 -1.74 14.19 -25.64
C ASP A 86 -2.83 13.91 -24.59
N ILE A 87 -2.89 12.68 -24.07
CA ILE A 87 -3.84 12.30 -23.00
C ILE A 87 -3.63 13.15 -21.74
N VAL A 88 -2.38 13.33 -21.29
CA VAL A 88 -2.08 14.15 -20.11
C VAL A 88 -2.47 15.61 -20.36
N CYS A 89 -2.24 16.15 -21.54
CA CYS A 89 -2.63 17.51 -21.91
C CYS A 89 -4.15 17.69 -22.11
N GLU A 90 -4.90 16.62 -22.36
CA GLU A 90 -6.36 16.64 -22.35
C GLU A 90 -6.90 16.71 -20.91
N VAL A 91 -6.31 15.91 -19.99
CA VAL A 91 -6.69 15.89 -18.58
C VAL A 91 -6.31 17.19 -17.87
N ASN A 92 -5.11 17.71 -18.13
CA ASN A 92 -4.66 19.00 -17.62
C ASN A 92 -4.04 19.85 -18.76
N PRO A 93 -4.81 20.82 -19.31
CA PRO A 93 -4.36 21.66 -20.42
C PRO A 93 -3.15 22.54 -20.13
N GLU A 94 -2.82 22.81 -18.86
CA GLU A 94 -1.64 23.60 -18.48
C GLU A 94 -0.33 22.96 -18.91
N PHE A 95 -0.27 21.63 -19.00
CA PHE A 95 0.92 20.93 -19.49
C PHE A 95 1.24 21.17 -20.96
N LYS A 96 0.33 21.74 -21.76
CA LYS A 96 0.58 22.01 -23.17
C LYS A 96 1.77 22.93 -23.41
N GLN A 97 2.02 23.89 -22.52
CA GLN A 97 3.13 24.83 -22.58
C GLN A 97 4.51 24.17 -22.36
N ASP A 98 4.52 23.02 -21.66
CA ASP A 98 5.75 22.31 -21.30
C ASP A 98 6.08 21.16 -22.29
N VAL A 99 5.23 20.94 -23.31
CA VAL A 99 5.46 19.92 -24.33
C VAL A 99 6.66 20.31 -25.20
N ARG A 100 7.57 19.37 -25.39
CA ARG A 100 8.77 19.51 -26.23
C ARG A 100 8.83 18.41 -27.26
N TYR A 101 9.72 18.55 -28.24
CA TYR A 101 10.02 17.55 -29.25
C TYR A 101 11.47 17.12 -29.13
N GLU A 102 11.69 15.82 -28.98
CA GLU A 102 13.00 15.18 -28.99
C GLU A 102 13.03 14.12 -30.09
N ASN A 103 13.92 14.30 -31.10
CA ASN A 103 14.02 13.41 -32.23
C ASN A 103 12.67 13.12 -32.92
N GLY A 104 11.84 14.15 -33.10
CA GLY A 104 10.53 14.05 -33.71
C GLY A 104 9.42 13.45 -32.81
N THR A 105 9.72 13.07 -31.59
CA THR A 105 8.74 12.52 -30.63
C THR A 105 8.31 13.57 -29.62
N LYS A 106 7.01 13.71 -29.39
CA LYS A 106 6.49 14.54 -28.28
C LYS A 106 6.96 14.00 -26.95
N VAL A 107 7.45 14.90 -26.09
CA VAL A 107 7.94 14.59 -24.74
C VAL A 107 7.42 15.63 -23.76
N LEU A 108 7.04 15.18 -22.56
CA LEU A 108 6.70 16.00 -21.43
C LEU A 108 7.46 15.48 -20.21
N TYR A 109 8.09 16.39 -19.46
CA TYR A 109 8.74 16.11 -18.19
C TYR A 109 7.87 16.65 -17.05
N ALA A 110 7.31 15.73 -16.25
CA ALA A 110 6.52 16.07 -15.08
C ALA A 110 7.31 15.78 -13.81
N ARG A 111 7.34 16.74 -12.88
CA ARG A 111 7.93 16.52 -11.55
C ARG A 111 7.06 15.54 -10.77
N ILE A 112 7.70 14.54 -10.20
CA ILE A 112 7.05 13.56 -9.31
C ILE A 112 7.00 14.17 -7.91
N LEU A 113 5.80 14.37 -7.36
CA LEU A 113 5.58 14.90 -6.02
C LEU A 113 5.24 13.79 -5.01
N LYS A 114 4.70 12.68 -5.50
CA LYS A 114 4.33 11.50 -4.70
C LYS A 114 4.92 10.24 -5.30
N ALA A 115 5.14 9.23 -4.48
CA ALA A 115 5.57 7.92 -4.96
C ALA A 115 4.57 7.35 -5.96
N ILE A 116 5.07 6.77 -7.05
CA ILE A 116 4.25 6.17 -8.10
C ILE A 116 4.69 4.73 -8.40
N TYR A 117 3.77 3.94 -8.91
CA TYR A 117 4.07 2.57 -9.31
C TYR A 117 5.22 2.53 -10.34
N GLY A 118 6.16 1.62 -10.11
CA GLY A 118 7.32 1.41 -10.96
C GLY A 118 8.58 2.21 -10.59
N MET A 119 8.51 3.17 -9.66
CA MET A 119 9.70 3.73 -9.04
C MET A 119 10.27 2.75 -8.02
N ILE A 120 11.61 2.77 -7.90
CA ILE A 120 12.33 1.85 -7.00
C ILE A 120 12.03 2.16 -5.53
N GLU A 121 11.94 3.44 -5.17
CA GLU A 121 11.78 3.93 -3.79
C GLU A 121 10.33 3.84 -3.28
N SER A 122 9.34 3.65 -4.17
CA SER A 122 7.92 3.80 -3.80
C SER A 122 7.48 2.87 -2.68
N ALA A 123 7.98 1.64 -2.66
CA ALA A 123 7.62 0.69 -1.63
C ALA A 123 8.16 1.08 -0.25
N LEU A 124 9.38 1.63 -0.19
CA LEU A 124 9.97 2.10 1.06
C LEU A 124 9.26 3.36 1.57
N LEU A 125 9.02 4.34 0.70
CA LEU A 125 8.30 5.57 1.06
C LEU A 125 6.91 5.27 1.62
N TRP A 126 6.20 4.34 1.01
CA TRP A 126 4.91 3.88 1.54
C TRP A 126 5.05 3.20 2.90
N TYR A 127 6.01 2.29 3.04
CA TYR A 127 6.26 1.60 4.30
C TYR A 127 6.54 2.59 5.43
N GLU A 128 7.41 3.57 5.22
CA GLU A 128 7.77 4.58 6.21
C GLU A 128 6.56 5.44 6.61
N LEU A 129 5.75 5.87 5.64
CA LEU A 129 4.51 6.58 5.90
C LEU A 129 3.53 5.74 6.73
N TYR A 130 3.32 4.48 6.34
CA TYR A 130 2.38 3.60 7.03
C TYR A 130 2.82 3.30 8.46
N VAL A 131 4.11 3.02 8.67
CA VAL A 131 4.68 2.83 10.01
C VAL A 131 4.50 4.08 10.86
N THR A 132 4.76 5.28 10.31
CA THR A 132 4.54 6.54 11.02
C THR A 132 3.09 6.68 11.49
N VAL A 133 2.12 6.41 10.62
CA VAL A 133 0.70 6.45 10.98
C VAL A 133 0.36 5.45 12.09
N LEU A 134 0.91 4.24 12.05
CA LEU A 134 0.67 3.24 13.09
C LEU A 134 1.31 3.65 14.44
N LEU A 135 2.50 4.21 14.42
CA LEU A 135 3.17 4.73 15.63
C LEU A 135 2.40 5.90 16.23
N ASP A 136 1.91 6.84 15.42
CA ASP A 136 1.08 7.97 15.85
C ASP A 136 -0.24 7.51 16.47
N GLU A 137 -0.80 6.39 15.99
CA GLU A 137 -1.96 5.74 16.58
C GLU A 137 -1.62 4.91 17.83
N GLY A 138 -0.36 4.88 18.26
CA GLY A 138 0.11 4.22 19.48
C GLY A 138 0.34 2.71 19.34
N TYR A 139 0.57 2.23 18.12
CA TYR A 139 1.08 0.87 17.90
C TYR A 139 2.59 0.80 18.13
N GLU A 140 3.07 -0.37 18.51
CA GLU A 140 4.49 -0.70 18.59
C GLU A 140 4.83 -1.70 17.48
N ILE A 141 5.88 -1.39 16.72
CA ILE A 141 6.35 -2.29 15.65
C ILE A 141 7.05 -3.50 16.26
N ASN A 142 6.69 -4.68 15.77
CA ASN A 142 7.27 -5.92 16.23
C ASN A 142 8.78 -5.99 15.94
N GLN A 143 9.55 -6.53 16.90
CA GLN A 143 11.02 -6.60 16.76
C GLN A 143 11.48 -7.65 15.74
N TYR A 144 10.71 -8.72 15.55
CA TYR A 144 11.04 -9.85 14.67
C TYR A 144 10.57 -9.64 13.24
N ASP A 145 9.36 -9.07 13.07
CA ASP A 145 8.82 -8.74 11.74
C ASP A 145 8.35 -7.29 11.69
N LYS A 146 8.99 -6.51 10.84
CA LYS A 146 8.75 -5.06 10.73
C LYS A 146 7.41 -4.70 10.08
N CYS A 147 6.69 -5.69 9.58
CA CYS A 147 5.34 -5.55 9.02
C CYS A 147 4.27 -6.17 9.94
N VAL A 148 4.55 -6.19 11.23
CA VAL A 148 3.61 -6.51 12.30
C VAL A 148 3.67 -5.42 13.35
N ALA A 149 2.51 -4.94 13.80
CA ALA A 149 2.40 -3.95 14.86
C ALA A 149 1.36 -4.38 15.90
N ASN A 150 1.62 -4.04 17.15
CA ASN A 150 0.79 -4.41 18.29
C ASN A 150 0.43 -3.18 19.11
N LYS A 151 -0.77 -3.18 19.69
CA LYS A 151 -1.25 -2.16 20.61
C LYS A 151 -2.13 -2.80 21.67
N ILE A 152 -1.99 -2.41 22.93
CA ILE A 152 -2.91 -2.85 23.99
C ILE A 152 -4.11 -1.90 24.04
N ILE A 153 -5.30 -2.44 23.83
CA ILE A 153 -6.57 -1.72 23.87
C ILE A 153 -7.50 -2.48 24.82
N ASN A 154 -8.06 -1.80 25.82
CA ASN A 154 -8.92 -2.40 26.85
C ASN A 154 -8.29 -3.63 27.55
N GLY A 155 -6.97 -3.61 27.76
CA GLY A 155 -6.22 -4.71 28.38
C GLY A 155 -5.97 -5.92 27.47
N LYS A 156 -6.34 -5.84 26.18
CA LYS A 156 -6.17 -6.89 25.18
C LYS A 156 -5.32 -6.41 24.02
N GLN A 157 -4.58 -7.32 23.41
CA GLN A 157 -3.71 -6.99 22.29
C GLN A 157 -4.49 -6.90 20.97
N CYS A 158 -4.43 -5.74 20.33
CA CYS A 158 -4.79 -5.54 18.93
C CYS A 158 -3.52 -5.71 18.08
N THR A 159 -3.58 -6.52 17.03
CA THR A 159 -2.44 -6.78 16.15
C THR A 159 -2.82 -6.47 14.73
N ILE A 160 -1.96 -5.73 14.03
CA ILE A 160 -2.03 -5.49 12.59
C ILE A 160 -0.81 -6.13 11.94
N GLY A 161 -1.02 -6.93 10.90
CA GLY A 161 0.02 -7.38 9.99
C GLY A 161 -0.25 -6.87 8.58
N TRP A 162 0.80 -6.48 7.82
CA TRP A 162 0.60 -5.95 6.47
C TRP A 162 1.64 -6.42 5.46
N TYR A 163 1.19 -6.52 4.22
CA TYR A 163 2.02 -6.80 3.05
C TYR A 163 1.74 -5.76 1.98
N VAL A 164 2.54 -4.69 1.95
CA VAL A 164 2.38 -3.51 1.09
C VAL A 164 1.06 -2.79 1.37
N ASP A 165 0.04 -3.04 0.56
CA ASP A 165 -1.32 -2.46 0.61
C ASP A 165 -2.35 -3.37 1.30
N ASP A 166 -2.08 -4.68 1.35
CA ASP A 166 -2.94 -5.67 2.00
C ASP A 166 -2.67 -5.74 3.52
N ASN A 167 -3.71 -5.63 4.33
CA ASN A 167 -3.65 -5.62 5.79
C ASN A 167 -4.56 -6.67 6.40
N ILE A 168 -4.13 -7.25 7.53
CA ILE A 168 -4.96 -8.11 8.38
C ILE A 168 -4.89 -7.60 9.82
N ILE A 169 -6.04 -7.49 10.49
CA ILE A 169 -6.14 -7.02 11.87
C ILE A 169 -6.93 -8.03 12.70
N GLY A 170 -6.53 -8.21 13.97
CA GLY A 170 -7.23 -9.08 14.91
C GLY A 170 -7.24 -8.54 16.33
N HIS A 171 -8.43 -8.62 16.97
CA HIS A 171 -8.68 -8.29 18.38
C HIS A 171 -9.83 -9.13 18.93
N GLU A 172 -9.90 -9.35 20.25
CA GLU A 172 -11.00 -10.11 20.87
C GLU A 172 -12.37 -9.41 20.71
N ASP A 173 -12.39 -8.07 20.69
CA ASP A 173 -13.58 -7.24 20.50
C ASP A 173 -13.62 -6.67 19.09
N GLU A 174 -14.67 -6.98 18.33
CA GLU A 174 -14.88 -6.52 16.97
C GLU A 174 -15.04 -5.00 16.87
N THR A 175 -15.60 -4.37 17.91
CA THR A 175 -15.79 -2.90 17.93
C THR A 175 -14.45 -2.15 17.95
N VAL A 176 -13.42 -2.75 18.57
CA VAL A 176 -12.05 -2.24 18.54
C VAL A 176 -11.49 -2.28 17.10
N ILE A 177 -11.73 -3.38 16.40
CA ILE A 177 -11.30 -3.51 14.99
C ILE A 177 -11.91 -2.38 14.15
N ASP A 178 -13.22 -2.13 14.32
CA ASP A 178 -13.94 -1.09 13.60
C ASP A 178 -13.37 0.31 13.89
N ASP A 179 -13.08 0.61 15.15
CA ASP A 179 -12.46 1.87 15.55
C ASP A 179 -11.05 2.04 14.95
N GLN A 180 -10.23 0.98 14.96
CA GLN A 180 -8.88 1.06 14.40
C GLN A 180 -8.90 1.18 12.87
N ILE A 181 -9.79 0.47 12.18
CA ILE A 181 -9.97 0.61 10.73
C ILE A 181 -10.45 2.02 10.40
N ALA A 182 -11.40 2.58 11.15
CA ALA A 182 -11.88 3.95 10.95
C ALA A 182 -10.77 5.01 11.10
N LYS A 183 -9.83 4.81 12.02
CA LYS A 183 -8.66 5.68 12.19
C LYS A 183 -7.72 5.61 10.98
N ILE A 184 -7.49 4.41 10.45
CA ILE A 184 -6.68 4.22 9.24
C ILE A 184 -7.40 4.79 8.02
N GLU A 185 -8.72 4.58 7.90
CA GLU A 185 -9.58 5.16 6.84
C GLU A 185 -9.52 6.69 6.83
N ALA A 186 -9.46 7.32 7.99
CA ALA A 186 -9.33 8.79 8.10
C ALA A 186 -8.01 9.31 7.53
N LYS A 187 -6.96 8.49 7.50
CA LYS A 187 -5.64 8.81 6.91
C LYS A 187 -5.55 8.39 5.43
N PHE A 188 -6.15 7.25 5.10
CA PHE A 188 -6.10 6.63 3.76
C PHE A 188 -7.52 6.30 3.28
N PRO A 189 -8.26 7.27 2.71
CA PRO A 189 -9.66 7.09 2.35
C PRO A 189 -9.88 6.00 1.29
N GLY A 190 -11.00 5.29 1.40
CA GLY A 190 -11.47 4.33 0.42
C GLY A 190 -11.00 2.90 0.65
N LEU A 191 -10.74 2.52 1.90
CA LEU A 191 -10.35 1.15 2.25
C LEU A 191 -11.36 0.11 1.75
N ALA A 192 -10.87 -0.98 1.18
CA ALA A 192 -11.70 -2.14 0.83
C ALA A 192 -11.64 -3.14 1.99
N VAL A 193 -12.67 -3.14 2.85
CA VAL A 193 -12.68 -3.91 4.10
C VAL A 193 -13.51 -5.18 3.94
N GLN A 194 -12.97 -6.32 4.39
CA GLN A 194 -13.66 -7.60 4.59
C GLN A 194 -13.61 -7.95 6.08
N LYS A 195 -14.72 -8.41 6.64
CA LYS A 195 -14.84 -8.82 8.05
C LYS A 195 -15.41 -10.22 8.17
N GLY A 196 -15.15 -10.82 9.30
CA GLY A 196 -15.76 -12.08 9.70
C GLY A 196 -14.84 -13.28 9.51
N PRO A 197 -15.42 -14.50 9.57
CA PRO A 197 -14.64 -15.73 9.61
C PRO A 197 -14.03 -16.10 8.26
N ASN A 198 -14.47 -15.50 7.16
CA ASN A 198 -14.00 -15.81 5.81
C ASN A 198 -13.37 -14.55 5.22
N LEU A 199 -12.08 -14.58 4.95
CA LEU A 199 -11.30 -13.45 4.43
C LEU A 199 -10.47 -13.90 3.24
N ASP A 200 -10.35 -13.04 2.24
CA ASP A 200 -9.34 -13.17 1.19
C ASP A 200 -8.11 -12.32 1.58
N PHE A 201 -6.96 -12.96 1.76
CA PHE A 201 -5.72 -12.27 2.10
C PHE A 201 -4.55 -12.85 1.32
N LEU A 202 -3.82 -12.03 0.58
CA LEU A 202 -2.68 -12.41 -0.27
C LEU A 202 -2.98 -13.58 -1.22
N GLY A 203 -4.22 -13.66 -1.73
CA GLY A 203 -4.66 -14.73 -2.62
C GLY A 203 -5.00 -16.05 -1.93
N MET A 204 -5.00 -16.07 -0.61
CA MET A 204 -5.45 -17.19 0.21
C MET A 204 -6.88 -16.93 0.72
N GLU A 205 -7.71 -17.97 0.72
CA GLU A 205 -9.00 -17.96 1.42
C GLU A 205 -8.77 -18.42 2.87
N LEU A 206 -8.97 -17.52 3.82
CA LEU A 206 -8.84 -17.80 5.25
C LEU A 206 -10.19 -18.10 5.84
N HIS A 207 -10.31 -19.24 6.53
CA HIS A 207 -11.53 -19.64 7.22
C HIS A 207 -11.28 -19.81 8.72
N PHE A 208 -11.77 -18.88 9.53
CA PHE A 208 -11.67 -18.94 10.98
C PHE A 208 -12.87 -19.73 11.55
N CYS A 209 -12.70 -21.03 11.80
CA CYS A 209 -13.75 -21.87 12.34
C CYS A 209 -13.99 -21.61 13.83
N LYS A 210 -15.26 -21.41 14.24
CA LYS A 210 -15.64 -21.19 15.64
C LYS A 210 -15.48 -22.43 16.53
N ASP A 211 -15.52 -23.64 15.94
CA ASP A 211 -15.60 -24.91 16.66
C ASP A 211 -14.27 -25.67 16.66
N ARG A 212 -13.16 -25.00 16.97
CA ARG A 212 -11.91 -25.71 17.23
C ARG A 212 -11.83 -26.15 18.70
N LYS A 213 -12.04 -27.46 18.90
CA LYS A 213 -11.59 -28.17 20.11
C LYS A 213 -10.13 -28.56 19.97
#